data_fa4c055404b04f46568c8d13bc7d1177
#
_entry.id   fa4c055404b04f46568c8d13bc7d1177
#
_cell.length_a   1.000
_cell.length_b   1.000
_cell.length_c   1.000
_cell.angle_alpha   90.00
_cell.angle_beta   90.00
_cell.angle_gamma   90.00
#
_symmetry.space_group_name_H-M   'P 1'
#
loop_
_entity.id
_entity.type
_entity.pdbx_description
1 polymer ?
#
loop_
_entity_poly.entity_id
_entity_poly.type
_entity_poly.pdbx_seq_one_letter_code
_entity_poly.pdbx_strand_id
1 'polypeptide(L)'
;MSTKNLQLTLACWDYDRTRAIMENRVRFDGIDLIYLNLVVEEIFFRQMRHHEFDVSEMSFSSYLISKFQDPAPFVAIPIFPSRSFRHSGIYVHVNAGIRKPADLIGKRIGCAEYQLTANVWIRGILNDEYGVTPSSFTTVIGGLEEAGRVEKAALSLPAQIKIEHTGPSQTLSAMLERGEIDALFSPRAPSSFSTGNGNRQGQGQGQGQGQGQGQGNVRRLFEDTHAAERDYYQRTRIFPIMHVIAIRREIYERHPWVARSLFKGFVEAQRMAYQDLHETAALKVMLPWLIQHLAETEAVMGGDYWAYGYPSNVDAIGRLLRYHHEQGLSPRQLTPEEIFTPETLESFKI
;
A
#
# COMPACT_ATOMS: atom_id res chain seq x y z
N MET A 1 -28.73 -19.99 -26.77
CA MET A 1 -28.27 -20.65 -25.53
C MET A 1 -27.73 -19.54 -24.63
N SER A 2 -28.32 -19.31 -23.46
CA SER A 2 -27.76 -18.35 -22.49
C SER A 2 -26.44 -18.93 -22.00
N THR A 3 -25.33 -18.32 -22.38
CA THR A 3 -24.02 -18.68 -21.81
C THR A 3 -24.07 -18.32 -20.33
N LYS A 4 -23.94 -19.34 -19.47
CA LYS A 4 -23.88 -19.13 -18.02
C LYS A 4 -22.63 -18.29 -17.72
N ASN A 5 -22.80 -17.19 -16.97
CA ASN A 5 -21.68 -16.37 -16.55
C ASN A 5 -20.64 -17.17 -15.77
N LEU A 6 -19.38 -16.79 -15.88
CA LEU A 6 -18.30 -17.36 -15.07
C LEU A 6 -18.42 -16.85 -13.63
N GLN A 7 -18.55 -17.76 -12.67
CA GLN A 7 -18.57 -17.40 -11.26
C GLN A 7 -17.14 -17.24 -10.74
N LEU A 8 -16.82 -16.08 -10.14
CA LEU A 8 -15.52 -15.78 -9.56
C LEU A 8 -15.67 -15.16 -8.17
N THR A 9 -14.72 -15.47 -7.30
CA THR A 9 -14.54 -14.78 -6.01
C THR A 9 -13.59 -13.60 -6.15
N LEU A 10 -13.94 -12.46 -5.53
CA LEU A 10 -13.06 -11.29 -5.38
C LEU A 10 -12.89 -10.97 -3.89
N ALA A 11 -11.69 -11.17 -3.35
CA ALA A 11 -11.35 -10.70 -2.02
C ALA A 11 -10.73 -9.31 -2.09
N CYS A 12 -11.40 -8.32 -1.51
CA CYS A 12 -10.95 -6.93 -1.47
C CYS A 12 -11.52 -6.23 -0.24
N TRP A 13 -10.81 -5.22 0.27
CA TRP A 13 -11.32 -4.41 1.38
C TRP A 13 -12.47 -3.49 0.94
N ASP A 14 -13.29 -3.02 1.91
CA ASP A 14 -14.34 -2.03 1.69
C ASP A 14 -13.74 -0.62 1.51
N TYR A 15 -13.48 -0.26 0.27
CA TYR A 15 -13.11 1.10 -0.12
C TYR A 15 -14.32 1.79 -0.77
N ASP A 16 -14.38 3.13 -0.70
CA ASP A 16 -15.38 3.91 -1.44
C ASP A 16 -15.39 3.57 -2.95
N ARG A 17 -14.21 3.44 -3.56
CA ARG A 17 -13.96 3.09 -4.97
C ARG A 17 -14.21 1.63 -5.34
N THR A 18 -14.49 0.75 -4.38
CA THR A 18 -14.91 -0.65 -4.62
C THR A 18 -16.28 -0.96 -4.06
N ARG A 19 -16.88 -0.05 -3.29
CA ARG A 19 -18.17 -0.25 -2.63
C ARG A 19 -19.30 -0.53 -3.61
N ALA A 20 -19.31 0.13 -4.77
CA ALA A 20 -20.31 -0.12 -5.81
C ALA A 20 -20.26 -1.56 -6.37
N ILE A 21 -19.07 -2.19 -6.36
CA ILE A 21 -18.91 -3.61 -6.71
C ILE A 21 -19.52 -4.48 -5.60
N MET A 22 -19.13 -4.23 -4.35
CA MET A 22 -19.62 -4.97 -3.18
C MET A 22 -21.16 -4.91 -3.06
N GLU A 23 -21.76 -3.77 -3.40
CA GLU A 23 -23.21 -3.54 -3.38
C GLU A 23 -23.92 -4.03 -4.67
N ASN A 24 -23.22 -4.69 -5.58
CA ASN A 24 -23.74 -5.15 -6.89
C ASN A 24 -24.35 -4.04 -7.77
N ARG A 25 -23.91 -2.78 -7.59
CA ARG A 25 -24.28 -1.65 -8.46
C ARG A 25 -23.48 -1.62 -9.76
N VAL A 26 -22.31 -2.25 -9.77
CA VAL A 26 -21.48 -2.48 -10.96
C VAL A 26 -21.56 -3.96 -11.33
N ARG A 27 -21.80 -4.24 -12.62
CA ARG A 27 -21.80 -5.58 -13.17
C ARG A 27 -20.61 -5.79 -14.09
N PHE A 28 -20.15 -7.02 -14.15
CA PHE A 28 -19.01 -7.41 -14.99
C PHE A 28 -19.50 -8.23 -16.18
N ASP A 29 -19.04 -7.90 -17.37
CA ASP A 29 -19.42 -8.60 -18.60
C ASP A 29 -19.01 -10.09 -18.50
N GLY A 30 -19.99 -10.98 -18.52
CA GLY A 30 -19.80 -12.44 -18.49
C GLY A 30 -19.34 -13.02 -17.14
N ILE A 31 -19.32 -12.23 -16.06
CA ILE A 31 -18.89 -12.67 -14.72
C ILE A 31 -20.02 -12.47 -13.70
N ASP A 32 -20.26 -13.52 -12.90
CA ASP A 32 -21.02 -13.44 -11.66
C ASP A 32 -20.00 -13.38 -10.50
N LEU A 33 -19.80 -12.18 -9.94
CA LEU A 33 -18.76 -11.92 -8.95
C LEU A 33 -19.31 -12.09 -7.53
N ILE A 34 -18.60 -12.88 -6.71
CA ILE A 34 -18.81 -13.00 -5.26
C ILE A 34 -17.77 -12.14 -4.56
N TYR A 35 -18.23 -11.00 -3.98
CA TYR A 35 -17.34 -10.11 -3.24
C TYR A 35 -17.16 -10.58 -1.80
N LEU A 36 -15.89 -10.75 -1.39
CA LEU A 36 -15.49 -11.13 -0.04
C LEU A 36 -14.82 -9.92 0.62
N ASN A 37 -15.57 -9.22 1.48
CA ASN A 37 -15.05 -8.09 2.24
C ASN A 37 -14.25 -8.61 3.44
N LEU A 38 -12.93 -8.61 3.31
CA LEU A 38 -11.99 -9.08 4.32
C LEU A 38 -10.94 -8.01 4.61
N VAL A 39 -10.31 -8.05 5.79
CA VAL A 39 -9.20 -7.15 6.10
C VAL A 39 -7.98 -7.49 5.24
N VAL A 40 -7.22 -6.45 4.83
CA VAL A 40 -6.14 -6.61 3.84
C VAL A 40 -5.06 -7.60 4.26
N GLU A 41 -4.72 -7.65 5.55
CA GLU A 41 -3.71 -8.59 6.05
C GLU A 41 -4.16 -10.04 5.92
N GLU A 42 -5.45 -10.32 6.16
CA GLU A 42 -6.05 -11.65 5.99
C GLU A 42 -6.08 -12.03 4.51
N ILE A 43 -6.53 -11.12 3.63
CA ILE A 43 -6.52 -11.35 2.18
C ILE A 43 -5.11 -11.71 1.71
N PHE A 44 -4.10 -10.92 2.09
CA PHE A 44 -2.73 -11.13 1.64
C PHE A 44 -2.15 -12.45 2.14
N PHE A 45 -2.42 -12.80 3.41
CA PHE A 45 -1.95 -14.06 3.97
C PHE A 45 -2.58 -15.26 3.26
N ARG A 46 -3.90 -15.28 3.11
CA ARG A 46 -4.64 -16.38 2.50
C ARG A 46 -4.29 -16.52 1.02
N GLN A 47 -4.17 -15.41 0.30
CA GLN A 47 -3.84 -15.42 -1.12
C GLN A 47 -2.40 -15.87 -1.37
N MET A 48 -1.42 -15.35 -0.62
CA MET A 48 -0.01 -15.74 -0.80
C MET A 48 0.29 -17.18 -0.39
N ARG A 49 -0.40 -17.69 0.63
CA ARG A 49 -0.17 -19.04 1.18
C ARG A 49 -1.01 -20.12 0.53
N HIS A 50 -2.26 -19.80 0.18
CA HIS A 50 -3.25 -20.80 -0.19
C HIS A 50 -3.83 -20.58 -1.59
N HIS A 51 -3.52 -19.46 -2.26
CA HIS A 51 -4.09 -19.06 -3.56
C HIS A 51 -5.63 -19.15 -3.56
N GLU A 52 -6.24 -18.74 -2.44
CA GLU A 52 -7.62 -19.10 -2.11
C GLU A 52 -8.65 -18.42 -2.99
N PHE A 53 -8.39 -17.18 -3.42
CA PHE A 53 -9.35 -16.38 -4.16
C PHE A 53 -9.04 -16.37 -5.65
N ASP A 54 -10.07 -16.35 -6.50
CA ASP A 54 -9.88 -16.26 -7.95
C ASP A 54 -9.29 -14.92 -8.36
N VAL A 55 -9.76 -13.84 -7.73
CA VAL A 55 -9.29 -12.47 -7.86
C VAL A 55 -9.09 -11.89 -6.47
N SER A 56 -8.04 -11.14 -6.25
CA SER A 56 -7.83 -10.49 -4.95
C SER A 56 -7.04 -9.19 -5.04
N GLU A 57 -7.28 -8.33 -4.06
CA GLU A 57 -6.33 -7.30 -3.70
C GLU A 57 -5.06 -7.95 -3.13
N MET A 58 -3.89 -7.47 -3.54
CA MET A 58 -2.60 -7.94 -3.05
C MET A 58 -1.68 -6.77 -2.70
N SER A 59 -0.84 -6.93 -1.68
CA SER A 59 0.33 -6.08 -1.49
C SER A 59 1.17 -6.10 -2.77
N PHE A 60 1.48 -4.94 -3.34
CA PHE A 60 2.16 -4.90 -4.64
C PHE A 60 3.55 -5.55 -4.56
N SER A 61 4.31 -5.29 -3.50
CA SER A 61 5.62 -5.92 -3.29
C SER A 61 5.50 -7.46 -3.16
N SER A 62 4.52 -7.97 -2.40
CA SER A 62 4.30 -9.43 -2.30
C SER A 62 3.92 -10.04 -3.66
N TYR A 63 3.12 -9.34 -4.44
CA TYR A 63 2.81 -9.74 -5.82
C TYR A 63 4.09 -9.80 -6.68
N LEU A 64 4.97 -8.78 -6.61
CA LEU A 64 6.23 -8.78 -7.35
C LEU A 64 7.15 -9.94 -6.94
N ILE A 65 7.22 -10.28 -5.65
CA ILE A 65 7.96 -11.46 -5.18
C ILE A 65 7.38 -12.74 -5.80
N SER A 66 6.07 -12.87 -5.88
CA SER A 66 5.42 -14.06 -6.44
C SER A 66 5.71 -14.28 -7.93
N LYS A 67 6.14 -13.23 -8.65
CA LYS A 67 6.53 -13.34 -10.07
C LYS A 67 7.77 -14.20 -10.32
N PHE A 68 8.57 -14.43 -9.29
CA PHE A 68 9.78 -15.26 -9.34
C PHE A 68 9.55 -16.71 -8.88
N GLN A 69 8.31 -17.07 -8.58
CA GLN A 69 7.92 -18.49 -8.42
C GLN A 69 7.73 -19.14 -9.80
N ASP A 70 7.99 -20.43 -9.91
CA ASP A 70 7.82 -21.18 -11.16
C ASP A 70 6.83 -22.36 -10.93
N PRO A 71 5.63 -22.32 -11.54
CA PRO A 71 5.05 -21.18 -12.26
C PRO A 71 4.62 -20.03 -11.33
N ALA A 72 4.72 -18.78 -11.81
CA ALA A 72 4.20 -17.63 -11.08
C ALA A 72 2.67 -17.75 -10.92
N PRO A 73 2.13 -17.71 -9.69
CA PRO A 73 0.74 -18.08 -9.43
C PRO A 73 -0.29 -17.03 -9.86
N PHE A 74 0.14 -15.78 -10.07
CA PHE A 74 -0.76 -14.66 -10.32
C PHE A 74 -0.34 -13.84 -11.54
N VAL A 75 -1.32 -13.18 -12.14
CA VAL A 75 -1.18 -12.05 -13.06
C VAL A 75 -1.98 -10.87 -12.52
N ALA A 76 -1.58 -9.63 -12.83
CA ALA A 76 -2.29 -8.46 -12.33
C ALA A 76 -2.92 -7.64 -13.45
N ILE A 77 -3.91 -6.85 -13.07
CA ILE A 77 -4.44 -5.73 -13.87
C ILE A 77 -4.04 -4.42 -13.19
N PRO A 78 -3.81 -3.32 -13.92
CA PRO A 78 -3.33 -2.05 -13.37
C PRO A 78 -4.48 -1.28 -12.66
N ILE A 79 -5.08 -1.93 -11.69
CA ILE A 79 -6.05 -1.38 -10.74
C ILE A 79 -5.37 -1.30 -9.38
N PHE A 80 -5.40 -0.11 -8.79
CA PHE A 80 -4.66 0.21 -7.57
C PHE A 80 -5.63 0.62 -6.45
N PRO A 81 -6.23 -0.34 -5.75
CA PRO A 81 -7.23 -0.05 -4.73
C PRO A 81 -6.66 0.73 -3.54
N SER A 82 -5.36 0.65 -3.28
CA SER A 82 -4.71 1.36 -2.18
C SER A 82 -3.50 2.17 -2.65
N ARG A 83 -3.50 3.45 -2.30
CA ARG A 83 -2.39 4.39 -2.44
C ARG A 83 -2.22 5.17 -1.15
N SER A 84 -1.01 5.59 -0.83
CA SER A 84 -0.77 6.46 0.31
C SER A 84 0.63 7.07 0.24
N PHE A 85 0.75 8.35 0.51
CA PHE A 85 2.03 8.95 0.84
C PHE A 85 2.61 8.30 2.10
N ARG A 86 3.95 8.33 2.25
CA ARG A 86 4.62 7.55 3.30
C ARG A 86 5.54 8.35 4.21
N HIS A 87 5.62 9.66 4.05
CA HIS A 87 6.36 10.53 4.98
C HIS A 87 5.77 10.46 6.39
N SER A 88 4.43 10.35 6.49
CA SER A 88 3.71 10.17 7.75
C SER A 88 3.92 8.81 8.44
N GLY A 89 4.52 7.84 7.72
CA GLY A 89 4.81 6.49 8.23
C GLY A 89 6.18 6.34 8.91
N ILE A 90 6.91 7.43 9.17
CA ILE A 90 8.22 7.41 9.81
C ILE A 90 8.11 7.99 11.22
N TYR A 91 8.23 7.14 12.22
CA TYR A 91 8.19 7.51 13.64
C TYR A 91 9.59 7.42 14.25
N VAL A 92 9.92 8.33 15.18
CA VAL A 92 11.23 8.39 15.83
C VAL A 92 11.08 8.57 17.33
N HIS A 93 12.00 7.97 18.09
CA HIS A 93 12.09 8.22 19.52
C HIS A 93 12.68 9.61 19.76
N VAL A 94 12.11 10.40 20.67
CA VAL A 94 12.46 11.80 20.89
C VAL A 94 13.94 12.01 21.28
N ASN A 95 14.53 11.05 21.97
CA ASN A 95 15.92 11.09 22.43
C ASN A 95 16.91 10.42 21.47
N ALA A 96 16.47 9.91 20.30
CA ALA A 96 17.36 9.25 19.33
C ALA A 96 18.27 10.22 18.55
N GLY A 97 18.11 11.54 18.74
CA GLY A 97 18.87 12.56 18.04
C GLY A 97 18.54 12.71 16.56
N ILE A 98 17.39 12.15 16.12
CA ILE A 98 16.95 12.20 14.71
C ILE A 98 16.07 13.44 14.53
N ARG A 99 16.54 14.41 13.76
CA ARG A 99 15.79 15.66 13.44
C ARG A 99 15.45 15.78 11.96
N LYS A 100 16.20 15.13 11.09
CA LYS A 100 16.06 15.12 9.62
C LYS A 100 16.34 13.71 9.10
N PRO A 101 15.92 13.38 7.86
CA PRO A 101 16.09 12.03 7.29
C PRO A 101 17.54 11.52 7.34
N ALA A 102 18.54 12.37 7.08
CA ALA A 102 19.96 11.98 7.10
C ALA A 102 20.44 11.45 8.49
N ASP A 103 19.76 11.82 9.56
CA ASP A 103 20.09 11.35 10.92
C ASP A 103 19.67 9.88 11.17
N LEU A 104 18.95 9.25 10.22
CA LEU A 104 18.63 7.84 10.24
C LEU A 104 19.84 6.94 9.94
N ILE A 105 20.92 7.49 9.36
CA ILE A 105 22.14 6.74 9.06
C ILE A 105 22.76 6.21 10.37
N GLY A 106 23.10 4.92 10.39
CA GLY A 106 23.66 4.22 11.54
C GLY A 106 22.64 3.81 12.62
N LYS A 107 21.36 4.14 12.45
CA LYS A 107 20.29 3.88 13.41
C LYS A 107 19.72 2.48 13.32
N ARG A 108 19.01 2.07 14.39
CA ARG A 108 18.19 0.85 14.43
C ARG A 108 16.74 1.20 14.15
N ILE A 109 16.21 0.69 13.04
CA ILE A 109 14.89 1.07 12.54
C ILE A 109 13.98 -0.14 12.48
N GLY A 110 12.88 -0.10 13.23
CA GLY A 110 11.87 -1.17 13.24
C GLY A 110 11.01 -1.18 11.98
N CYS A 111 10.62 -2.36 11.52
CA CYS A 111 9.55 -2.55 10.56
C CYS A 111 8.91 -3.94 10.72
N ALA A 112 7.59 -4.04 10.49
CA ALA A 112 6.88 -5.29 10.73
C ALA A 112 7.31 -6.43 9.79
N GLU A 113 7.57 -6.11 8.54
CA GLU A 113 8.14 -6.99 7.52
C GLU A 113 8.98 -6.14 6.56
N TYR A 114 10.13 -6.66 6.13
CA TYR A 114 11.01 -5.94 5.19
C TYR A 114 10.32 -5.70 3.85
N GLN A 115 9.55 -6.68 3.37
CA GLN A 115 8.86 -6.65 2.07
C GLN A 115 7.57 -5.81 2.01
N LEU A 116 7.07 -5.26 3.12
CA LEU A 116 5.85 -4.44 3.06
C LEU A 116 5.99 -3.32 2.03
N THR A 117 5.03 -3.20 1.10
CA THR A 117 5.06 -2.18 0.04
C THR A 117 5.27 -0.78 0.61
N ALA A 118 4.64 -0.48 1.76
CA ALA A 118 4.84 0.79 2.45
C ALA A 118 6.31 1.03 2.81
N ASN A 119 7.01 0.00 3.31
CA ASN A 119 8.42 0.08 3.71
C ASN A 119 9.34 0.15 2.49
N VAL A 120 8.99 -0.50 1.39
CA VAL A 120 9.69 -0.37 0.10
C VAL A 120 9.67 1.08 -0.37
N TRP A 121 8.49 1.72 -0.32
CA TRP A 121 8.35 3.13 -0.67
C TRP A 121 9.10 4.05 0.29
N ILE A 122 9.00 3.84 1.61
CA ILE A 122 9.72 4.66 2.59
C ILE A 122 11.22 4.61 2.31
N ARG A 123 11.81 3.41 2.20
CA ARG A 123 13.25 3.26 1.92
C ARG A 123 13.64 3.86 0.57
N GLY A 124 12.82 3.67 -0.47
CA GLY A 124 13.09 4.24 -1.78
C GLY A 124 13.04 5.77 -1.78
N ILE A 125 12.05 6.37 -1.14
CA ILE A 125 11.94 7.83 -0.98
C ILE A 125 13.12 8.37 -0.16
N LEU A 126 13.48 7.71 0.94
CA LEU A 126 14.61 8.11 1.77
C LEU A 126 15.94 8.08 0.99
N ASN A 127 16.11 7.08 0.12
CA ASN A 127 17.28 6.97 -0.74
C ASN A 127 17.31 8.09 -1.80
N ASP A 128 16.23 8.24 -2.56
CA ASP A 128 16.18 9.17 -3.69
C ASP A 128 16.21 10.64 -3.26
N GLU A 129 15.45 10.97 -2.22
CA GLU A 129 15.24 12.37 -1.83
C GLU A 129 16.23 12.85 -0.77
N TYR A 130 16.80 11.92 0.02
CA TYR A 130 17.61 12.29 1.19
C TYR A 130 18.94 11.54 1.29
N GLY A 131 19.30 10.67 0.34
CA GLY A 131 20.55 9.91 0.31
C GLY A 131 20.70 8.88 1.43
N VAL A 132 19.58 8.46 2.06
CA VAL A 132 19.59 7.45 3.13
C VAL A 132 19.33 6.08 2.52
N THR A 133 20.41 5.35 2.23
CA THR A 133 20.33 4.02 1.59
C THR A 133 19.84 2.95 2.56
N PRO A 134 19.16 1.87 2.08
CA PRO A 134 18.72 0.75 2.94
C PRO A 134 19.88 0.04 3.70
N SER A 135 21.10 0.12 3.19
CA SER A 135 22.29 -0.45 3.83
C SER A 135 22.92 0.45 4.89
N SER A 136 22.49 1.71 4.99
CA SER A 136 23.07 2.71 5.90
C SER A 136 22.55 2.61 7.34
N PHE A 137 21.57 1.77 7.61
CA PHE A 137 20.98 1.54 8.94
C PHE A 137 20.71 0.05 9.17
N THR A 138 20.39 -0.33 10.39
CA THR A 138 19.98 -1.70 10.74
C THR A 138 18.46 -1.79 10.79
N THR A 139 17.89 -2.73 10.06
CA THR A 139 16.44 -3.01 10.08
C THR A 139 16.13 -4.05 11.15
N VAL A 140 15.23 -3.73 12.09
CA VAL A 140 14.75 -4.62 13.13
C VAL A 140 13.35 -5.11 12.77
N ILE A 141 13.20 -6.41 12.48
CA ILE A 141 11.93 -7.03 12.07
C ILE A 141 11.21 -7.63 13.28
N GLY A 142 9.90 -7.35 13.38
CA GLY A 142 9.06 -7.90 14.44
C GLY A 142 7.63 -7.40 14.35
N GLY A 143 6.75 -7.90 15.21
CA GLY A 143 5.37 -7.43 15.27
C GLY A 143 5.26 -6.01 15.79
N LEU A 144 4.31 -5.25 15.24
CA LEU A 144 4.09 -3.86 15.67
C LEU A 144 3.56 -3.80 17.11
N GLU A 145 2.43 -4.45 17.36
CA GLU A 145 1.72 -4.50 18.65
C GLU A 145 1.67 -5.92 19.25
N GLU A 146 1.82 -6.94 18.40
CA GLU A 146 1.83 -8.35 18.79
C GLU A 146 3.17 -8.97 18.46
N ALA A 147 3.78 -9.67 19.42
CA ALA A 147 5.07 -10.34 19.22
C ALA A 147 4.95 -11.54 18.27
N GLY A 148 6.10 -12.01 17.75
CA GLY A 148 6.17 -13.26 16.99
C GLY A 148 5.78 -13.14 15.50
N ARG A 149 5.63 -11.96 14.96
CA ARG A 149 5.38 -11.78 13.52
C ARG A 149 6.60 -12.20 12.70
N VAL A 150 6.34 -12.97 11.64
CA VAL A 150 7.35 -13.44 10.68
C VAL A 150 7.05 -12.91 9.28
N GLU A 151 8.08 -12.85 8.43
CA GLU A 151 7.93 -12.50 7.01
C GLU A 151 6.98 -13.46 6.28
N LYS A 152 6.13 -12.93 5.39
CA LYS A 152 5.20 -13.74 4.58
C LYS A 152 5.91 -14.57 3.51
N ALA A 153 7.05 -14.10 3.02
CA ALA A 153 7.88 -14.79 2.04
C ALA A 153 9.31 -14.92 2.55
N ALA A 154 9.99 -16.00 2.19
CA ALA A 154 11.42 -16.12 2.42
C ALA A 154 12.16 -15.08 1.57
N LEU A 155 13.02 -14.28 2.19
CA LEU A 155 13.80 -13.25 1.54
C LEU A 155 15.28 -13.67 1.47
N SER A 156 15.90 -13.46 0.31
CA SER A 156 17.34 -13.58 0.11
C SER A 156 17.92 -12.20 -0.15
N LEU A 157 18.16 -11.45 0.93
CA LEU A 157 18.62 -10.08 0.84
C LEU A 157 20.13 -9.98 0.61
N PRO A 158 20.61 -8.94 -0.09
CA PRO A 158 22.03 -8.65 -0.23
C PRO A 158 22.74 -8.52 1.12
N ALA A 159 23.97 -9.00 1.22
CA ALA A 159 24.74 -9.03 2.49
C ALA A 159 24.96 -7.65 3.15
N GLN A 160 24.90 -6.57 2.38
CA GLN A 160 24.99 -5.21 2.91
C GLN A 160 23.74 -4.73 3.66
N ILE A 161 22.60 -5.41 3.50
CA ILE A 161 21.35 -5.11 4.23
C ILE A 161 21.42 -5.81 5.59
N LYS A 162 21.49 -5.01 6.65
CA LYS A 162 21.58 -5.49 8.02
C LYS A 162 20.18 -5.74 8.58
N ILE A 163 19.89 -7.00 8.91
CA ILE A 163 18.62 -7.41 9.51
C ILE A 163 18.85 -7.97 10.91
N GLU A 164 18.08 -7.51 11.85
CA GLU A 164 17.90 -8.07 13.19
C GLU A 164 16.44 -8.47 13.39
N HIS A 165 16.16 -9.38 14.30
CA HIS A 165 14.82 -9.77 14.67
C HIS A 165 14.55 -9.41 16.13
N THR A 166 13.30 -9.04 16.44
CA THR A 166 12.87 -8.83 17.82
C THR A 166 12.92 -10.15 18.61
N GLY A 167 13.09 -10.04 19.90
CA GLY A 167 12.90 -11.19 20.80
C GLY A 167 11.45 -11.71 20.77
N PRO A 168 11.22 -12.95 21.23
CA PRO A 168 9.94 -13.64 21.09
C PRO A 168 8.76 -12.97 21.82
N SER A 169 9.03 -12.11 22.78
CA SER A 169 8.01 -11.37 23.56
C SER A 169 8.05 -9.85 23.32
N GLN A 170 8.90 -9.37 22.39
CA GLN A 170 9.06 -7.94 22.13
C GLN A 170 8.16 -7.48 20.98
N THR A 171 7.66 -6.25 21.10
CA THR A 171 6.95 -5.55 20.03
C THR A 171 7.67 -4.29 19.62
N LEU A 172 7.58 -3.91 18.35
CA LEU A 172 8.27 -2.73 17.83
C LEU A 172 7.76 -1.43 18.47
N SER A 173 6.46 -1.36 18.79
CA SER A 173 5.86 -0.20 19.47
C SER A 173 6.48 0.00 20.85
N ALA A 174 6.58 -1.06 21.67
CA ALA A 174 7.17 -0.99 22.99
C ALA A 174 8.70 -0.73 22.93
N MET A 175 9.42 -1.32 21.96
CA MET A 175 10.85 -1.06 21.76
C MET A 175 11.12 0.40 21.38
N LEU A 176 10.27 0.98 20.51
CA LEU A 176 10.38 2.40 20.12
C LEU A 176 10.13 3.30 21.33
N GLU A 177 9.11 3.00 22.14
CA GLU A 177 8.78 3.79 23.34
C GLU A 177 9.93 3.82 24.36
N ARG A 178 10.63 2.67 24.51
CA ARG A 178 11.78 2.56 25.43
C ARG A 178 13.11 3.02 24.84
N GLY A 179 13.15 3.40 23.54
CA GLY A 179 14.38 3.80 22.85
C GLY A 179 15.33 2.62 22.54
N GLU A 180 14.84 1.39 22.53
CA GLU A 180 15.59 0.20 22.12
C GLU A 180 15.77 0.13 20.59
N ILE A 181 14.88 0.77 19.85
CA ILE A 181 15.04 1.15 18.45
C ILE A 181 14.90 2.67 18.32
N ASP A 182 15.62 3.26 17.39
CA ASP A 182 15.67 4.71 17.21
C ASP A 182 14.48 5.26 16.42
N ALA A 183 13.99 4.46 15.47
CA ALA A 183 12.90 4.80 14.57
C ALA A 183 12.05 3.56 14.20
N LEU A 184 10.90 3.83 13.58
CA LEU A 184 9.98 2.81 13.10
C LEU A 184 9.39 3.23 11.76
N PHE A 185 9.43 2.34 10.77
CA PHE A 185 8.68 2.46 9.53
C PHE A 185 7.41 1.65 9.60
N SER A 186 6.27 2.32 9.60
CA SER A 186 4.98 1.65 9.73
C SER A 186 3.87 2.35 8.95
N PRO A 187 3.03 1.60 8.22
CA PRO A 187 1.83 2.17 7.62
C PRO A 187 0.76 2.55 8.65
N ARG A 188 0.85 2.01 9.88
CA ARG A 188 -0.04 2.31 11.00
C ARG A 188 0.71 3.02 12.09
N ALA A 189 0.05 3.96 12.76
CA ALA A 189 0.61 4.59 13.95
C ALA A 189 0.81 3.53 15.04
N PRO A 190 2.01 3.42 15.66
CA PRO A 190 2.20 2.55 16.80
C PRO A 190 1.41 3.08 18.01
N SER A 191 1.01 2.19 18.91
CA SER A 191 0.28 2.56 20.13
C SER A 191 1.07 3.50 21.05
N SER A 192 2.40 3.44 20.97
CA SER A 192 3.32 4.37 21.64
C SER A 192 3.30 5.81 21.09
N PHE A 193 2.71 6.03 19.90
CA PHE A 193 2.52 7.36 19.33
C PHE A 193 1.20 7.94 19.80
N SER A 194 1.25 8.78 20.84
CA SER A 194 0.06 9.50 21.37
C SER A 194 -0.11 10.84 20.66
N THR A 195 -1.26 11.03 20.02
CA THR A 195 -1.69 12.33 19.51
C THR A 195 -2.49 13.06 20.58
N GLY A 196 -1.94 13.72 21.54
CA GLY A 196 -2.50 14.64 22.56
C GLY A 196 -4.02 14.76 22.81
N ASN A 197 -4.88 14.09 22.07
CA ASN A 197 -6.32 13.97 22.29
C ASN A 197 -6.62 12.68 23.03
N GLY A 198 -6.60 12.76 24.36
CA GLY A 198 -6.98 11.68 25.26
C GLY A 198 -8.35 11.08 24.89
N ASN A 199 -8.43 9.74 25.01
CA ASN A 199 -9.58 8.85 24.80
C ASN A 199 -9.83 8.39 23.37
N ARG A 200 -9.08 7.35 22.96
CA ARG A 200 -9.63 6.35 22.05
C ARG A 200 -9.49 4.95 22.67
N GLN A 201 -10.36 4.63 23.61
CA GLN A 201 -10.84 3.28 23.82
C GLN A 201 -11.74 2.94 22.64
N GLY A 202 -11.26 2.12 21.72
CA GLY A 202 -12.00 1.65 20.57
C GLY A 202 -11.05 0.92 19.64
N GLN A 203 -11.04 -0.39 19.70
CA GLN A 203 -10.46 -1.27 18.68
C GLN A 203 -11.22 -1.06 17.36
N GLY A 204 -10.88 0.01 16.64
CA GLY A 204 -11.29 0.25 15.28
C GLY A 204 -10.04 0.34 14.43
N GLN A 205 -9.86 -0.58 13.49
CA GLN A 205 -8.76 -0.61 12.54
C GLN A 205 -8.91 0.53 11.51
N GLY A 206 -8.96 1.78 11.96
CA GLY A 206 -9.02 2.96 11.10
C GLY A 206 -7.65 3.58 10.95
N GLN A 207 -7.15 3.72 9.75
CA GLN A 207 -5.97 4.50 9.41
C GLN A 207 -6.26 6.00 9.62
N GLY A 208 -6.22 6.47 10.87
CA GLY A 208 -6.29 7.88 11.19
C GLY A 208 -4.90 8.49 11.11
N GLN A 209 -4.54 9.07 9.97
CA GLN A 209 -3.38 9.95 9.86
C GLN A 209 -3.73 11.33 10.46
N GLY A 210 -3.81 11.42 11.80
CA GLY A 210 -3.94 12.69 12.48
C GLY A 210 -2.63 13.47 12.43
N GLN A 211 -2.64 14.71 11.96
CA GLN A 211 -1.55 15.66 12.17
C GLN A 211 -1.50 15.97 13.67
N GLY A 212 -0.41 15.59 14.34
CA GLY A 212 -0.17 15.93 15.74
C GLY A 212 1.23 15.48 16.13
N GLN A 213 2.00 16.37 16.74
CA GLN A 213 3.23 15.98 17.44
C GLN A 213 2.83 15.10 18.63
N GLY A 214 3.48 13.92 18.75
CA GLY A 214 3.22 13.00 19.86
C GLY A 214 3.51 13.66 21.21
N GLN A 215 2.61 13.52 22.17
CA GLN A 215 2.90 13.78 23.58
C GLN A 215 3.44 12.47 24.18
N GLY A 216 4.75 12.33 24.25
CA GLY A 216 5.41 11.12 24.76
C GLY A 216 6.80 10.98 24.16
N ASN A 217 7.32 9.75 24.23
CA ASN A 217 8.68 9.44 23.76
C ASN A 217 8.75 9.25 22.23
N VAL A 218 7.63 9.28 21.52
CA VAL A 218 7.55 8.99 20.08
C VAL A 218 6.90 10.16 19.33
N ARG A 219 7.54 10.59 18.25
CA ARG A 219 7.00 11.61 17.33
C ARG A 219 7.20 11.18 15.88
N ARG A 220 6.59 11.88 14.95
CA ARG A 220 6.89 11.73 13.51
C ARG A 220 8.22 12.40 13.17
N LEU A 221 8.94 11.85 12.18
CA LEU A 221 10.16 12.47 11.65
C LEU A 221 9.83 13.80 10.98
N PHE A 222 8.83 13.84 10.12
CA PHE A 222 8.33 15.05 9.47
C PHE A 222 7.27 15.70 10.37
N GLU A 223 7.52 16.90 10.84
CA GLU A 223 6.60 17.65 11.71
C GLU A 223 5.31 18.00 10.97
N ASP A 224 5.45 18.57 9.77
CA ASP A 224 4.34 18.79 8.84
C ASP A 224 4.41 17.76 7.70
N THR A 225 3.75 16.62 7.93
CA THR A 225 3.69 15.54 6.94
C THR A 225 2.93 15.94 5.69
N HIS A 226 1.88 16.79 5.83
CA HIS A 226 1.08 17.24 4.70
C HIS A 226 1.91 18.13 3.76
N ALA A 227 2.67 19.08 4.30
CA ALA A 227 3.57 19.92 3.50
C ALA A 227 4.66 19.07 2.81
N ALA A 228 5.28 18.12 3.53
CA ALA A 228 6.29 17.24 2.97
C ALA A 228 5.76 16.36 1.83
N GLU A 229 4.56 15.81 1.98
CA GLU A 229 3.90 14.96 0.97
C GLU A 229 3.46 15.77 -0.26
N ARG A 230 2.98 16.99 -0.07
CA ARG A 230 2.65 17.92 -1.18
C ARG A 230 3.90 18.33 -1.96
N ASP A 231 4.97 18.73 -1.29
CA ASP A 231 6.24 19.07 -1.91
C ASP A 231 6.80 17.88 -2.72
N TYR A 232 6.82 16.69 -2.11
CA TYR A 232 7.22 15.46 -2.80
C TYR A 232 6.39 15.24 -4.09
N TYR A 233 5.06 15.33 -4.01
CA TYR A 233 4.20 15.15 -5.19
C TYR A 233 4.42 16.24 -6.24
N GLN A 234 4.57 17.50 -5.85
CA GLN A 234 4.79 18.60 -6.78
C GLN A 234 6.09 18.42 -7.58
N ARG A 235 7.14 17.89 -6.96
CA ARG A 235 8.44 17.64 -7.60
C ARG A 235 8.48 16.35 -8.41
N THR A 236 7.84 15.30 -7.93
CA THR A 236 7.97 13.95 -8.50
C THR A 236 6.77 13.49 -9.31
N ARG A 237 5.60 14.06 -9.08
CA ARG A 237 4.30 13.62 -9.62
C ARG A 237 3.94 12.17 -9.24
N ILE A 238 4.53 11.64 -8.17
CA ILE A 238 4.31 10.26 -7.72
C ILE A 238 3.38 10.25 -6.52
N PHE A 239 2.26 9.54 -6.65
CA PHE A 239 1.42 9.11 -5.55
C PHE A 239 1.64 7.60 -5.33
N PRO A 240 2.32 7.18 -4.25
CA PRO A 240 2.80 5.82 -4.07
C PRO A 240 1.68 4.77 -4.09
N ILE A 241 1.86 3.73 -4.91
CA ILE A 241 0.91 2.62 -5.05
C ILE A 241 1.23 1.56 -4.00
N MET A 242 0.23 1.15 -3.22
CA MET A 242 0.40 0.13 -2.17
C MET A 242 -0.05 -1.24 -2.62
N HIS A 243 -1.21 -1.32 -3.25
CA HIS A 243 -1.84 -2.59 -3.58
C HIS A 243 -2.24 -2.63 -5.06
N VAL A 244 -2.39 -3.85 -5.57
CA VAL A 244 -2.78 -4.14 -6.94
C VAL A 244 -3.87 -5.23 -6.94
N ILE A 245 -4.73 -5.26 -7.96
CA ILE A 245 -5.67 -6.37 -8.17
C ILE A 245 -4.96 -7.45 -9.00
N ALA A 246 -4.94 -8.66 -8.45
CA ALA A 246 -4.35 -9.84 -9.07
C ALA A 246 -5.40 -10.93 -9.32
N ILE A 247 -5.20 -11.68 -10.39
CA ILE A 247 -6.03 -12.81 -10.84
C ILE A 247 -5.18 -14.06 -10.72
N ARG A 248 -5.72 -15.16 -10.23
CA ARG A 248 -5.01 -16.44 -10.30
C ARG A 248 -4.67 -16.77 -11.76
N ARG A 249 -3.42 -17.17 -12.00
CA ARG A 249 -2.90 -17.43 -13.36
C ARG A 249 -3.77 -18.44 -14.12
N GLU A 250 -4.19 -19.52 -13.49
CA GLU A 250 -5.02 -20.56 -14.11
C GLU A 250 -6.40 -20.04 -14.57
N ILE A 251 -6.98 -19.05 -13.88
CA ILE A 251 -8.24 -18.40 -14.29
C ILE A 251 -7.97 -17.56 -15.53
N TYR A 252 -6.91 -16.75 -15.49
CA TYR A 252 -6.53 -15.90 -16.61
C TYR A 252 -6.19 -16.71 -17.87
N GLU A 253 -5.41 -17.78 -17.75
CA GLU A 253 -5.03 -18.62 -18.90
C GLU A 253 -6.23 -19.29 -19.56
N ARG A 254 -7.24 -19.70 -18.78
CA ARG A 254 -8.48 -20.27 -19.31
C ARG A 254 -9.45 -19.21 -19.83
N HIS A 255 -9.42 -18.02 -19.29
CA HIS A 255 -10.39 -16.94 -19.54
C HIS A 255 -9.71 -15.57 -19.62
N PRO A 256 -8.85 -15.28 -20.63
CA PRO A 256 -8.10 -14.01 -20.68
C PRO A 256 -8.98 -12.74 -20.68
N TRP A 257 -10.18 -12.83 -21.27
CA TRP A 257 -11.16 -11.74 -21.31
C TRP A 257 -11.60 -11.22 -19.92
N VAL A 258 -11.43 -12.04 -18.86
CA VAL A 258 -11.74 -11.68 -17.47
C VAL A 258 -10.98 -10.44 -17.03
N ALA A 259 -9.71 -10.31 -17.41
CA ALA A 259 -8.87 -9.16 -17.06
C ALA A 259 -9.49 -7.83 -17.52
N ARG A 260 -9.99 -7.80 -18.76
CA ARG A 260 -10.63 -6.60 -19.34
C ARG A 260 -11.99 -6.31 -18.69
N SER A 261 -12.80 -7.35 -18.43
CA SER A 261 -14.09 -7.20 -17.76
C SER A 261 -13.92 -6.64 -16.35
N LEU A 262 -12.98 -7.19 -15.58
CA LEU A 262 -12.65 -6.69 -14.25
C LEU A 262 -12.15 -5.25 -14.29
N PHE A 263 -11.22 -4.92 -15.19
CA PHE A 263 -10.68 -3.57 -15.31
C PHE A 263 -11.80 -2.54 -15.51
N LYS A 264 -12.72 -2.77 -16.45
CA LYS A 264 -13.86 -1.89 -16.71
C LYS A 264 -14.74 -1.71 -15.47
N GLY A 265 -15.09 -2.80 -14.77
CA GLY A 265 -15.93 -2.73 -13.58
C GLY A 265 -15.29 -1.95 -12.44
N PHE A 266 -13.98 -2.10 -12.22
CA PHE A 266 -13.28 -1.30 -11.22
C PHE A 266 -13.23 0.19 -11.59
N VAL A 267 -13.01 0.54 -12.85
CA VAL A 267 -13.04 1.93 -13.33
C VAL A 267 -14.43 2.53 -13.14
N GLU A 268 -15.50 1.79 -13.46
CA GLU A 268 -16.87 2.26 -13.25
C GLU A 268 -17.18 2.48 -11.76
N ALA A 269 -16.75 1.56 -10.88
CA ALA A 269 -16.94 1.72 -9.44
C ALA A 269 -16.20 2.96 -8.90
N GLN A 270 -14.98 3.21 -9.37
CA GLN A 270 -14.22 4.40 -9.02
C GLN A 270 -14.90 5.69 -9.51
N ARG A 271 -15.42 5.70 -10.75
CA ARG A 271 -16.17 6.83 -11.29
C ARG A 271 -17.38 7.18 -10.40
N MET A 272 -18.09 6.18 -9.90
CA MET A 272 -19.20 6.38 -8.97
C MET A 272 -18.71 6.99 -7.63
N ALA A 273 -17.55 6.57 -7.12
CA ALA A 273 -16.97 7.15 -5.91
C ALA A 273 -16.58 8.62 -6.12
N TYR A 274 -15.99 8.98 -7.26
CA TYR A 274 -15.72 10.38 -7.60
C TYR A 274 -17.00 11.22 -7.64
N GLN A 275 -18.08 10.71 -8.22
CA GLN A 275 -19.38 11.39 -8.22
C GLN A 275 -19.91 11.61 -6.80
N ASP A 276 -19.76 10.62 -5.93
CA ASP A 276 -20.17 10.71 -4.54
C ASP A 276 -19.38 11.74 -3.73
N LEU A 277 -18.07 11.90 -4.02
CA LEU A 277 -17.23 12.94 -3.40
C LEU A 277 -17.59 14.37 -3.87
N HIS A 278 -18.07 14.53 -5.11
CA HIS A 278 -18.47 15.81 -5.68
C HIS A 278 -19.94 16.17 -5.39
N GLU A 279 -20.70 15.31 -4.69
CA GLU A 279 -22.06 15.64 -4.30
C GLU A 279 -22.06 16.65 -3.15
N THR A 280 -22.42 17.90 -3.46
CA THR A 280 -22.36 19.02 -2.51
C THR A 280 -23.71 19.37 -1.89
N ALA A 281 -24.84 18.95 -2.51
CA ALA A 281 -26.18 19.23 -1.99
C ALA A 281 -26.48 18.46 -0.71
N ALA A 282 -25.95 17.22 -0.62
CA ALA A 282 -26.02 16.38 0.57
C ALA A 282 -24.76 15.50 0.64
N LEU A 283 -23.82 15.88 1.51
CA LEU A 283 -22.54 15.18 1.62
C LEU A 283 -22.75 13.68 1.90
N LYS A 284 -22.21 12.84 1.03
CA LYS A 284 -22.23 11.38 1.20
C LYS A 284 -21.10 10.85 2.08
N VAL A 285 -20.07 11.68 2.29
CA VAL A 285 -18.93 11.40 3.17
C VAL A 285 -19.01 12.29 4.39
N MET A 286 -18.92 11.68 5.58
CA MET A 286 -19.02 12.38 6.85
C MET A 286 -17.70 13.10 7.21
N LEU A 287 -17.32 14.08 6.38
CA LEU A 287 -16.16 14.95 6.57
C LEU A 287 -16.60 16.41 6.39
N PRO A 288 -16.65 17.24 7.45
CA PRO A 288 -17.19 18.60 7.40
C PRO A 288 -16.52 19.51 6.35
N TRP A 289 -15.22 19.37 6.12
CA TRP A 289 -14.47 20.17 5.15
C TRP A 289 -14.11 19.38 3.89
N LEU A 290 -14.96 18.41 3.51
CA LEU A 290 -14.75 17.58 2.31
C LEU A 290 -14.51 18.42 1.06
N ILE A 291 -15.33 19.45 0.83
CA ILE A 291 -15.28 20.29 -0.36
C ILE A 291 -13.93 21.01 -0.48
N GLN A 292 -13.44 21.58 0.64
CA GLN A 292 -12.14 22.26 0.65
C GLN A 292 -10.97 21.28 0.43
N HIS A 293 -10.99 20.12 1.09
CA HIS A 293 -9.96 19.11 0.91
C HIS A 293 -9.94 18.53 -0.49
N LEU A 294 -11.11 18.35 -1.11
CA LEU A 294 -11.22 17.91 -2.50
C LEU A 294 -10.63 18.96 -3.45
N ALA A 295 -11.03 20.23 -3.31
CA ALA A 295 -10.53 21.33 -4.11
C ALA A 295 -9.00 21.51 -3.97
N GLU A 296 -8.45 21.40 -2.77
CA GLU A 296 -7.00 21.43 -2.52
C GLU A 296 -6.28 20.24 -3.18
N THR A 297 -6.88 19.05 -3.11
CA THR A 297 -6.31 17.84 -3.75
C THR A 297 -6.29 18.00 -5.26
N GLU A 298 -7.39 18.42 -5.87
CA GLU A 298 -7.50 18.63 -7.32
C GLU A 298 -6.60 19.74 -7.83
N ALA A 299 -6.43 20.83 -7.07
CA ALA A 299 -5.52 21.91 -7.42
C ALA A 299 -4.05 21.45 -7.50
N VAL A 300 -3.66 20.47 -6.69
CA VAL A 300 -2.28 19.93 -6.65
C VAL A 300 -2.11 18.74 -7.59
N MET A 301 -3.09 17.81 -7.63
CA MET A 301 -2.95 16.51 -8.26
C MET A 301 -3.74 16.36 -9.57
N GLY A 302 -4.67 17.25 -9.85
CA GLY A 302 -5.63 17.12 -10.95
C GLY A 302 -6.87 16.32 -10.55
N GLY A 303 -7.89 16.28 -11.43
CA GLY A 303 -9.17 15.62 -11.15
C GLY A 303 -9.10 14.09 -11.07
N ASP A 304 -8.14 13.46 -11.75
CA ASP A 304 -7.91 12.01 -11.68
C ASP A 304 -6.74 11.68 -10.73
N TYR A 305 -6.81 12.16 -9.49
CA TYR A 305 -5.75 11.99 -8.47
C TYR A 305 -5.57 10.54 -7.98
N TRP A 306 -6.47 9.64 -8.32
CA TRP A 306 -6.38 8.20 -8.01
C TRP A 306 -6.37 7.34 -9.28
N ALA A 307 -5.70 7.79 -10.33
CA ALA A 307 -5.72 7.17 -11.64
C ALA A 307 -5.50 5.66 -11.64
N TYR A 308 -6.37 4.90 -12.32
CA TYR A 308 -6.14 3.52 -12.69
C TYR A 308 -5.48 3.44 -14.08
N GLY A 309 -5.05 2.25 -14.46
CA GLY A 309 -4.38 2.00 -15.73
C GLY A 309 -2.88 2.25 -15.72
N TYR A 310 -2.17 1.58 -16.63
CA TYR A 310 -0.72 1.68 -16.74
C TYR A 310 -0.25 3.06 -17.24
N PRO A 311 -0.84 3.64 -18.33
CA PRO A 311 -0.33 4.90 -18.92
C PRO A 311 -0.28 6.07 -17.95
N SER A 312 -1.26 6.18 -17.05
CA SER A 312 -1.29 7.25 -16.03
C SER A 312 -0.37 6.99 -14.83
N ASN A 313 0.29 5.82 -14.78
CA ASN A 313 1.05 5.37 -13.62
C ASN A 313 2.47 4.89 -13.95
N VAL A 314 2.96 5.16 -15.16
CA VAL A 314 4.27 4.69 -15.66
C VAL A 314 5.39 5.00 -14.68
N ASP A 315 5.47 6.27 -14.22
CA ASP A 315 6.54 6.71 -13.31
C ASP A 315 6.45 6.06 -11.93
N ALA A 316 5.24 5.96 -11.37
CA ALA A 316 5.05 5.34 -10.05
C ALA A 316 5.34 3.84 -10.08
N ILE A 317 4.93 3.14 -11.13
CA ILE A 317 5.20 1.72 -11.33
C ILE A 317 6.69 1.50 -11.56
N GLY A 318 7.31 2.22 -12.50
CA GLY A 318 8.74 2.12 -12.80
C GLY A 318 9.60 2.39 -11.56
N ARG A 319 9.22 3.37 -10.73
CA ARG A 319 9.91 3.69 -9.49
C ARG A 319 9.77 2.56 -8.46
N LEU A 320 8.59 1.98 -8.30
CA LEU A 320 8.39 0.84 -7.40
C LEU A 320 9.19 -0.38 -7.84
N LEU A 321 9.21 -0.71 -9.14
CA LEU A 321 9.98 -1.85 -9.68
C LEU A 321 11.49 -1.67 -9.46
N ARG A 322 12.00 -0.45 -9.64
CA ARG A 322 13.39 -0.10 -9.34
C ARG A 322 13.68 -0.26 -7.84
N TYR A 323 12.89 0.35 -6.98
CA TYR A 323 13.05 0.24 -5.51
C TYR A 323 13.03 -1.21 -5.03
N HIS A 324 12.13 -2.01 -5.59
CA HIS A 324 11.99 -3.42 -5.24
C HIS A 324 13.26 -4.22 -5.58
N HIS A 325 13.88 -3.94 -6.72
CA HIS A 325 15.14 -4.55 -7.12
C HIS A 325 16.33 -4.03 -6.32
N GLU A 326 16.50 -2.71 -6.21
CA GLU A 326 17.61 -2.08 -5.48
C GLU A 326 17.64 -2.48 -3.99
N GLN A 327 16.48 -2.78 -3.41
CA GLN A 327 16.36 -3.25 -2.03
C GLN A 327 16.52 -4.77 -1.87
N GLY A 328 16.84 -5.49 -2.95
CA GLY A 328 17.10 -6.92 -2.94
C GLY A 328 15.86 -7.81 -2.84
N LEU A 329 14.66 -7.27 -3.07
CA LEU A 329 13.41 -8.03 -3.01
C LEU A 329 13.10 -8.79 -4.30
N SER A 330 13.73 -8.42 -5.41
CA SER A 330 13.70 -9.15 -6.67
C SER A 330 15.10 -9.28 -7.23
N PRO A 331 15.45 -10.45 -7.82
CA PRO A 331 16.80 -10.72 -8.35
C PRO A 331 17.16 -9.84 -9.55
N ARG A 332 16.15 -9.32 -10.25
CA ARG A 332 16.25 -8.33 -11.32
C ARG A 332 15.08 -7.37 -11.31
N GLN A 333 15.22 -6.25 -11.99
CA GLN A 333 14.09 -5.36 -12.21
C GLN A 333 13.13 -6.00 -13.22
N LEU A 334 11.84 -6.05 -12.84
CA LEU A 334 10.76 -6.47 -13.72
C LEU A 334 10.32 -5.33 -14.63
N THR A 335 9.70 -5.68 -15.77
CA THR A 335 9.04 -4.72 -16.67
C THR A 335 7.52 -4.73 -16.46
N PRO A 336 6.81 -3.67 -16.88
CA PRO A 336 5.35 -3.63 -16.81
C PRO A 336 4.66 -4.78 -17.55
N GLU A 337 5.22 -5.22 -18.69
CA GLU A 337 4.70 -6.31 -19.50
C GLU A 337 4.82 -7.67 -18.80
N GLU A 338 5.76 -7.79 -17.87
CA GLU A 338 5.91 -9.01 -17.06
C GLU A 338 4.91 -9.08 -15.91
N ILE A 339 4.40 -7.94 -15.44
CA ILE A 339 3.56 -7.87 -14.24
C ILE A 339 2.07 -7.69 -14.55
N PHE A 340 1.71 -7.08 -15.68
CA PHE A 340 0.32 -6.87 -16.06
C PHE A 340 -0.09 -7.72 -17.26
N THR A 341 -1.40 -7.95 -17.37
CA THR A 341 -1.99 -8.62 -18.54
C THR A 341 -1.91 -7.69 -19.76
N PRO A 342 -1.48 -8.20 -20.94
CA PRO A 342 -1.23 -7.35 -22.12
C PRO A 342 -2.41 -6.48 -22.52
N GLU A 343 -3.64 -7.03 -22.47
CA GLU A 343 -4.86 -6.35 -22.85
C GLU A 343 -5.26 -5.20 -21.91
N THR A 344 -4.55 -5.00 -20.79
CA THR A 344 -4.79 -3.90 -19.83
C THR A 344 -3.66 -2.89 -19.77
N LEU A 345 -2.60 -3.05 -20.57
CA LEU A 345 -1.48 -2.12 -20.64
C LEU A 345 -1.79 -0.88 -21.50
N GLU A 346 -2.66 -1.04 -22.50
CA GLU A 346 -3.06 0.07 -23.35
C GLU A 346 -4.20 0.88 -22.73
N SER A 347 -4.27 2.17 -23.07
CA SER A 347 -5.40 3.01 -22.66
C SER A 347 -6.64 2.62 -23.47
N PHE A 348 -7.71 2.25 -22.78
CA PHE A 348 -9.03 2.11 -23.41
C PHE A 348 -9.82 3.42 -23.23
N LYS A 349 -10.32 3.97 -24.33
CA LYS A 349 -11.43 4.93 -24.26
C LYS A 349 -12.67 4.10 -23.91
N ILE A 350 -13.15 4.27 -22.70
CA ILE A 350 -14.44 3.73 -22.21
C ILE A 350 -15.53 4.74 -22.53
#